data_2d0639abc1be99bf9bba5e943329789d
#
_entry.id   2d0639abc1be99bf9bba5e943329789d
#
_cell.length_a   1.000
_cell.length_b   1.000
_cell.length_c   1.000
_cell.angle_alpha   90.00
_cell.angle_beta   90.00
_cell.angle_gamma   90.00
#
_symmetry.space_group_name_H-M   'P 1'
#
loop_
_entity.id
_entity.type
_entity.pdbx_description
1 polymer ?
#
loop_
_entity_poly.entity_id
_entity_poly.type
_entity_poly.pdbx_seq_one_letter_code
_entity_poly.pdbx_strand_id
1 'polypeptide(L)'
;MKHGRSIVAALLGTALLIGSLSGCGSTEPSGGSDGEYQKINLSMAVNGTDTQIDSLVAHHFADLVEERSGGNVVIDVFSNDTLAGGNSTKGVEYIAVGGSDLGAYATCVLANLEPKMSVATLPWSFTSYQQARQVIDTTGGAYYAKLLEAKGITYLGSFHNGFRQLTNSKHPVTKPEDLKDLKIRVPGSAVYMGVFNALGASPTAMSWSEVFTAIQQKTIDGQENGCSVTKSAKMDEIQQYMTIWNYSYENDLFVANSRVWESLDENTRQLLQECATESCEWGRDHLEAEEDQLIQGFMDSGMQVDILTEDQLQAFKDAVAGVTADLRAEYGEDACAAFGIN
;
A
#
# COMPACT_ATOMS: atom_id res chain seq x y z
N MET A 1 47.36 45.76 -21.44
CA MET A 1 47.80 45.84 -22.86
C MET A 1 46.60 45.34 -23.66
N LYS A 2 45.80 46.25 -24.18
CA LYS A 2 45.77 46.78 -25.57
C LYS A 2 45.12 45.71 -26.51
N HIS A 3 43.95 46.04 -26.87
CA HIS A 3 43.39 46.42 -28.22
C HIS A 3 42.74 45.21 -28.91
N GLY A 4 41.64 45.27 -29.64
CA GLY A 4 40.84 46.37 -30.15
C GLY A 4 39.70 45.87 -31.00
N ARG A 5 38.73 46.70 -31.04
CA ARG A 5 37.57 46.89 -31.93
C ARG A 5 37.75 46.41 -33.38
N SER A 6 36.63 45.95 -34.00
CA SER A 6 36.06 46.72 -35.12
C SER A 6 34.70 46.19 -35.57
N ILE A 7 33.81 47.10 -35.77
CA ILE A 7 32.47 47.15 -36.34
C ILE A 7 32.57 47.12 -37.88
N VAL A 8 31.66 46.44 -38.59
CA VAL A 8 31.15 46.92 -39.88
C VAL A 8 29.73 46.44 -40.11
N ALA A 9 28.86 47.39 -40.36
CA ALA A 9 27.47 47.25 -40.80
C ALA A 9 27.37 47.42 -42.33
N ALA A 10 26.35 46.89 -42.95
CA ALA A 10 25.57 47.47 -44.07
C ALA A 10 24.77 46.37 -44.81
N LEU A 11 23.53 46.44 -44.88
CA LEU A 11 22.55 47.11 -45.73
C LEU A 11 21.89 46.22 -46.81
N LEU A 12 20.56 46.10 -46.68
CA LEU A 12 19.47 46.10 -47.65
C LEU A 12 19.47 45.18 -48.90
N GLY A 13 18.32 44.50 -49.04
CA GLY A 13 17.85 43.94 -50.33
C GLY A 13 16.49 43.27 -50.20
N THR A 14 15.44 44.03 -50.50
CA THR A 14 14.04 43.60 -50.60
C THR A 14 13.82 42.84 -51.91
N ALA A 15 13.11 41.69 -51.88
CA ALA A 15 12.33 41.21 -53.04
C ALA A 15 11.20 40.30 -52.56
N LEU A 16 9.95 40.72 -52.79
CA LEU A 16 8.71 39.94 -52.78
C LEU A 16 8.72 38.98 -53.96
N LEU A 17 8.31 37.73 -53.71
CA LEU A 17 7.72 36.85 -54.74
C LEU A 17 6.72 35.93 -54.10
N ILE A 18 5.47 36.08 -54.49
CA ILE A 18 4.28 35.31 -54.19
C ILE A 18 4.40 33.99 -55.02
N GLY A 19 4.22 32.85 -54.36
CA GLY A 19 4.15 31.56 -55.01
C GLY A 19 3.33 30.57 -54.16
N SER A 20 2.04 30.47 -54.42
CA SER A 20 1.14 29.44 -53.91
C SER A 20 1.46 28.09 -54.51
N LEU A 21 1.75 27.11 -53.69
CA LEU A 21 1.70 25.68 -54.07
C LEU A 21 1.21 24.86 -52.91
N SER A 22 0.04 24.27 -53.10
CA SER A 22 -0.60 23.26 -52.28
C SER A 22 0.33 22.04 -52.16
N GLY A 23 0.75 21.72 -50.94
CA GLY A 23 1.43 20.46 -50.58
C GLY A 23 0.67 19.79 -49.47
N CYS A 24 0.00 18.67 -49.76
CA CYS A 24 -0.49 17.74 -48.76
C CYS A 24 0.73 17.21 -47.98
N GLY A 25 0.92 17.72 -46.78
CA GLY A 25 1.82 17.16 -45.77
C GLY A 25 0.96 16.40 -44.79
N SER A 26 1.19 15.09 -44.74
CA SER A 26 0.71 14.22 -43.67
C SER A 26 1.16 14.77 -42.33
N THR A 27 0.22 15.29 -41.56
CA THR A 27 0.39 15.67 -40.18
C THR A 27 0.46 14.37 -39.37
N GLU A 28 1.63 14.02 -38.91
CA GLU A 28 1.73 13.12 -37.75
C GLU A 28 0.98 13.77 -36.60
N PRO A 29 0.18 13.03 -35.82
CA PRO A 29 -0.44 13.58 -34.64
C PRO A 29 0.64 13.75 -33.56
N SER A 30 1.17 14.96 -33.42
CA SER A 30 1.78 15.40 -32.17
C SER A 30 0.61 15.58 -31.19
N GLY A 31 0.24 14.47 -30.54
CA GLY A 31 -0.74 14.48 -29.48
C GLY A 31 -0.18 15.12 -28.23
N GLY A 32 -0.64 16.25 -27.95
CA GLY A 32 -0.56 16.96 -26.70
C GLY A 32 -1.63 18.05 -26.79
N SER A 33 -2.88 17.73 -26.45
CA SER A 33 -3.92 18.74 -26.33
C SER A 33 -3.66 19.50 -25.02
N ASP A 34 -3.07 20.70 -25.13
CA ASP A 34 -3.12 21.68 -24.04
C ASP A 34 -4.60 21.87 -23.66
N GLY A 35 -5.05 21.27 -22.54
CA GLY A 35 -6.39 21.46 -21.99
C GLY A 35 -7.24 20.20 -21.78
N GLU A 36 -6.74 18.98 -22.03
CA GLU A 36 -7.51 17.75 -21.77
C GLU A 36 -7.57 17.42 -20.27
N TYR A 37 -6.51 17.71 -19.51
CA TYR A 37 -6.42 17.45 -18.07
C TYR A 37 -6.09 18.72 -17.30
N GLN A 38 -6.58 18.77 -16.07
CA GLN A 38 -6.29 19.87 -15.14
C GLN A 38 -4.78 19.90 -14.83
N LYS A 39 -4.17 21.09 -14.90
CA LYS A 39 -2.77 21.24 -14.46
C LYS A 39 -2.70 21.30 -12.95
N ILE A 40 -2.26 20.22 -12.32
CA ILE A 40 -2.24 20.06 -10.85
C ILE A 40 -1.06 19.20 -10.39
N ASN A 41 -0.58 19.50 -9.20
CA ASN A 41 0.37 18.65 -8.46
C ASN A 41 -0.33 18.14 -7.21
N LEU A 42 -0.38 16.81 -7.03
CA LEU A 42 -1.03 16.12 -5.93
C LEU A 42 0.02 15.47 -5.03
N SER A 43 -0.17 15.54 -3.73
CA SER A 43 0.62 14.82 -2.74
C SER A 43 0.01 13.46 -2.44
N MET A 44 0.84 12.41 -2.31
CA MET A 44 0.40 11.05 -1.94
C MET A 44 1.18 10.53 -0.74
N ALA A 45 0.48 10.33 0.38
CA ALA A 45 1.05 9.74 1.57
C ALA A 45 1.05 8.21 1.48
N VAL A 46 2.18 7.58 1.82
CA VAL A 46 2.33 6.11 1.80
C VAL A 46 2.93 5.62 3.11
N ASN A 47 2.40 4.51 3.63
CA ASN A 47 2.81 3.96 4.93
C ASN A 47 4.19 3.28 4.89
N GLY A 48 4.48 2.51 3.85
CA GLY A 48 5.68 1.68 3.73
C GLY A 48 6.94 2.43 3.34
N THR A 49 8.05 1.71 3.40
CA THR A 49 9.36 2.19 2.90
C THR A 49 9.37 2.31 1.38
N ASP A 50 10.34 3.02 0.80
CA ASP A 50 10.43 3.27 -0.66
C ASP A 50 10.41 1.99 -1.52
N THR A 51 10.83 0.86 -0.98
CA THR A 51 10.89 -0.44 -1.68
C THR A 51 9.78 -1.41 -1.27
N GLN A 52 8.85 -1.00 -0.43
CA GLN A 52 7.70 -1.80 -0.05
C GLN A 52 6.62 -1.74 -1.13
N ILE A 53 5.80 -2.78 -1.21
CA ILE A 53 4.80 -2.94 -2.28
C ILE A 53 3.88 -1.73 -2.41
N ASP A 54 3.44 -1.12 -1.33
CA ASP A 54 2.58 0.06 -1.34
C ASP A 54 3.25 1.28 -1.99
N SER A 55 4.55 1.50 -1.71
CA SER A 55 5.33 2.57 -2.38
C SER A 55 5.60 2.24 -3.84
N LEU A 56 5.91 0.98 -4.18
CA LEU A 56 6.12 0.58 -5.57
C LEU A 56 4.85 0.79 -6.41
N VAL A 57 3.69 0.41 -5.89
CA VAL A 57 2.39 0.62 -6.56
C VAL A 57 2.04 2.10 -6.66
N ALA A 58 2.36 2.89 -5.62
CA ALA A 58 2.15 4.34 -5.65
C ALA A 58 3.03 5.05 -6.69
N HIS A 59 4.30 4.66 -6.83
CA HIS A 59 5.17 5.19 -7.88
C HIS A 59 4.71 4.76 -9.28
N HIS A 60 4.33 3.49 -9.46
CA HIS A 60 3.75 3.02 -10.73
C HIS A 60 2.51 3.84 -11.12
N PHE A 61 1.63 4.13 -10.16
CA PHE A 61 0.48 4.98 -10.36
C PHE A 61 0.87 6.41 -10.76
N ALA A 62 1.82 7.02 -10.04
CA ALA A 62 2.30 8.37 -10.33
C ALA A 62 2.89 8.48 -11.74
N ASP A 63 3.73 7.52 -12.13
CA ASP A 63 4.36 7.45 -13.45
C ASP A 63 3.31 7.32 -14.58
N LEU A 64 2.30 6.44 -14.42
CA LEU A 64 1.22 6.30 -15.40
C LEU A 64 0.40 7.58 -15.54
N VAL A 65 0.09 8.25 -14.44
CA VAL A 65 -0.68 9.50 -14.45
C VAL A 65 0.11 10.61 -15.13
N GLU A 66 1.40 10.77 -14.82
CA GLU A 66 2.25 11.78 -15.45
C GLU A 66 2.38 11.53 -16.96
N GLU A 67 2.65 10.27 -17.36
CA GLU A 67 2.75 9.88 -18.78
C GLU A 67 1.46 10.17 -19.53
N ARG A 68 0.31 9.70 -19.04
CA ARG A 68 -0.97 9.81 -19.74
C ARG A 68 -1.56 11.21 -19.75
N SER A 69 -1.24 12.01 -18.73
CA SER A 69 -1.62 13.43 -18.69
C SER A 69 -0.71 14.35 -19.50
N GLY A 70 0.40 13.81 -20.06
CA GLY A 70 1.44 14.62 -20.69
C GLY A 70 2.10 15.60 -19.72
N GLY A 71 2.22 15.21 -18.44
CA GLY A 71 2.81 16.03 -17.38
C GLY A 71 1.89 17.12 -16.82
N ASN A 72 0.60 17.11 -17.15
CA ASN A 72 -0.36 18.06 -16.56
C ASN A 72 -0.75 17.67 -15.14
N VAL A 73 -0.85 16.37 -14.84
CA VAL A 73 -1.11 15.86 -13.50
C VAL A 73 0.17 15.18 -13.00
N VAL A 74 0.70 15.67 -11.90
CA VAL A 74 1.91 15.13 -11.26
C VAL A 74 1.55 14.68 -9.84
N ILE A 75 2.08 13.55 -9.41
CA ILE A 75 1.86 13.01 -8.06
C ILE A 75 3.20 12.87 -7.36
N ASP A 76 3.39 13.66 -6.28
CA ASP A 76 4.55 13.53 -5.40
C ASP A 76 4.27 12.47 -4.34
N VAL A 77 5.00 11.36 -4.38
CA VAL A 77 4.86 10.23 -3.44
C VAL A 77 5.76 10.43 -2.23
N PHE A 78 5.19 10.32 -1.03
CA PHE A 78 5.86 10.48 0.26
C PHE A 78 5.76 9.18 1.07
N SER A 79 6.78 8.36 1.01
CA SER A 79 6.86 7.06 1.70
C SER A 79 7.11 7.20 3.21
N ASN A 80 6.94 6.09 3.93
CA ASN A 80 7.31 5.92 5.34
C ASN A 80 6.63 6.91 6.29
N ASP A 81 5.37 7.27 6.00
CA ASP A 81 4.59 8.25 6.75
C ASP A 81 5.30 9.61 6.96
N THR A 82 6.20 10.00 6.04
CA THR A 82 7.04 11.21 6.21
C THR A 82 6.22 12.48 6.37
N LEU A 83 5.08 12.61 5.68
CA LEU A 83 4.16 13.75 5.86
C LEU A 83 3.55 13.82 7.27
N ALA A 84 3.50 12.69 7.97
CA ALA A 84 2.96 12.57 9.33
C ALA A 84 4.06 12.36 10.40
N GLY A 85 5.34 12.59 10.04
CA GLY A 85 6.48 12.43 10.92
C GLY A 85 6.74 10.98 11.34
N GLY A 86 6.43 10.01 10.45
CA GLY A 86 6.62 8.58 10.70
C GLY A 86 5.50 7.92 11.52
N ASN A 87 4.40 8.61 11.78
CA ASN A 87 3.29 8.07 12.58
C ASN A 87 2.13 7.63 11.68
N SER A 88 1.92 6.31 11.60
CA SER A 88 0.94 5.69 10.70
C SER A 88 -0.51 6.11 10.99
N THR A 89 -0.89 6.23 12.27
CA THR A 89 -2.24 6.70 12.65
C THR A 89 -2.48 8.14 12.20
N LYS A 90 -1.48 9.02 12.42
CA LYS A 90 -1.57 10.41 11.93
C LYS A 90 -1.56 10.48 10.40
N GLY A 91 -0.90 9.55 9.72
CA GLY A 91 -0.89 9.48 8.26
C GLY A 91 -2.28 9.35 7.68
N VAL A 92 -3.09 8.43 8.17
CA VAL A 92 -4.47 8.26 7.70
C VAL A 92 -5.39 9.41 8.13
N GLU A 93 -5.20 9.96 9.35
CA GLU A 93 -5.91 11.17 9.79
C GLU A 93 -5.58 12.36 8.89
N TYR A 94 -4.33 12.46 8.45
CA TYR A 94 -3.84 13.55 7.59
C TYR A 94 -4.53 13.56 6.23
N ILE A 95 -4.78 12.37 5.64
CA ILE A 95 -5.58 12.24 4.42
C ILE A 95 -7.02 12.72 4.66
N ALA A 96 -7.66 12.26 5.74
CA ALA A 96 -9.04 12.61 6.06
C ALA A 96 -9.27 14.12 6.19
N VAL A 97 -8.29 14.86 6.72
CA VAL A 97 -8.39 16.33 6.89
C VAL A 97 -7.85 17.14 5.70
N GLY A 98 -7.31 16.48 4.67
CA GLY A 98 -6.77 17.13 3.46
C GLY A 98 -5.34 17.63 3.60
N GLY A 99 -4.56 17.05 4.48
CA GLY A 99 -3.13 17.32 4.60
C GLY A 99 -2.28 16.52 3.60
N SER A 100 -2.87 15.47 3.00
CA SER A 100 -2.41 14.81 1.78
C SER A 100 -3.60 14.63 0.85
N ASP A 101 -3.39 14.75 -0.45
CA ASP A 101 -4.45 14.66 -1.45
C ASP A 101 -4.85 13.22 -1.71
N LEU A 102 -3.86 12.32 -1.75
CA LEU A 102 -3.97 10.89 -2.00
C LEU A 102 -3.27 10.10 -0.89
N GLY A 103 -3.53 8.79 -0.85
CA GLY A 103 -2.81 7.88 0.05
C GLY A 103 -2.87 6.42 -0.37
N ALA A 104 -1.87 5.65 0.09
CA ALA A 104 -1.82 4.20 0.02
C ALA A 104 -1.56 3.62 1.42
N TYR A 105 -2.55 2.95 1.99
CA TYR A 105 -2.50 2.48 3.37
C TYR A 105 -3.15 1.11 3.55
N ALA A 106 -2.52 0.29 4.40
CA ALA A 106 -3.07 -0.99 4.84
C ALA A 106 -4.39 -0.81 5.60
N THR A 107 -5.33 -1.74 5.41
CA THR A 107 -6.64 -1.69 6.06
C THR A 107 -6.53 -1.73 7.58
N CYS A 108 -5.54 -2.43 8.14
CA CYS A 108 -5.27 -2.43 9.58
C CYS A 108 -4.83 -1.05 10.12
N VAL A 109 -4.23 -0.18 9.29
CA VAL A 109 -3.89 1.20 9.67
C VAL A 109 -5.12 2.09 9.54
N LEU A 110 -5.89 1.96 8.45
CA LEU A 110 -7.18 2.65 8.26
C LEU A 110 -8.19 2.31 9.36
N ALA A 111 -8.05 1.17 10.03
CA ALA A 111 -8.86 0.79 11.18
C ALA A 111 -8.77 1.77 12.38
N ASN A 112 -7.74 2.61 12.44
CA ASN A 112 -7.69 3.71 13.41
C ASN A 112 -8.77 4.78 13.17
N LEU A 113 -9.27 4.92 11.93
CA LEU A 113 -10.39 5.81 11.58
C LEU A 113 -11.74 5.09 11.70
N GLU A 114 -11.77 3.81 11.33
CA GLU A 114 -12.98 2.99 11.31
C GLU A 114 -12.62 1.51 11.57
N PRO A 115 -12.90 0.97 12.77
CA PRO A 115 -12.48 -0.39 13.15
C PRO A 115 -12.89 -1.49 12.17
N LYS A 116 -14.03 -1.34 11.47
CA LYS A 116 -14.51 -2.32 10.49
C LYS A 116 -13.64 -2.43 9.23
N MET A 117 -12.69 -1.52 9.03
CA MET A 117 -11.68 -1.66 7.97
C MET A 117 -10.85 -2.93 8.13
N SER A 118 -10.68 -3.46 9.36
CA SER A 118 -9.94 -4.70 9.63
C SER A 118 -10.75 -5.98 9.44
N VAL A 119 -11.98 -5.96 8.93
CA VAL A 119 -12.81 -7.18 8.82
C VAL A 119 -12.15 -8.26 7.95
N ALA A 120 -11.50 -7.88 6.85
CA ALA A 120 -10.79 -8.83 5.97
C ALA A 120 -9.58 -9.49 6.65
N THR A 121 -9.04 -8.86 7.71
CA THR A 121 -7.86 -9.36 8.42
C THR A 121 -8.17 -10.38 9.51
N LEU A 122 -9.46 -10.72 9.70
CA LEU A 122 -9.85 -11.78 10.63
C LEU A 122 -9.09 -13.09 10.31
N PRO A 123 -8.62 -13.82 11.33
CA PRO A 123 -7.74 -14.96 11.14
C PRO A 123 -8.31 -16.01 10.19
N TRP A 124 -7.51 -16.41 9.23
CA TRP A 124 -7.78 -17.43 8.20
C TRP A 124 -9.11 -17.24 7.44
N SER A 125 -9.58 -15.99 7.30
CA SER A 125 -10.77 -15.66 6.49
C SER A 125 -10.53 -15.84 5.00
N PHE A 126 -9.31 -15.74 4.55
CA PHE A 126 -8.88 -15.98 3.17
C PHE A 126 -7.82 -17.07 3.13
N THR A 127 -7.87 -17.90 2.09
CA THR A 127 -6.94 -19.03 1.88
C THR A 127 -6.11 -18.90 0.61
N SER A 128 -6.42 -17.91 -0.24
CA SER A 128 -5.67 -17.64 -1.47
C SER A 128 -5.86 -16.19 -1.94
N TYR A 129 -4.91 -15.67 -2.70
CA TYR A 129 -5.01 -14.38 -3.38
C TYR A 129 -6.19 -14.34 -4.34
N GLN A 130 -6.46 -15.42 -5.06
CA GLN A 130 -7.61 -15.52 -5.96
C GLN A 130 -8.94 -15.30 -5.23
N GLN A 131 -9.12 -15.93 -4.05
CA GLN A 131 -10.30 -15.72 -3.21
C GLN A 131 -10.39 -14.26 -2.76
N ALA A 132 -9.27 -13.69 -2.30
CA ALA A 132 -9.21 -12.30 -1.85
C ALA A 132 -9.58 -11.33 -2.97
N ARG A 133 -8.99 -11.47 -4.17
CA ARG A 133 -9.34 -10.67 -5.36
C ARG A 133 -10.85 -10.75 -5.63
N GLN A 134 -11.40 -11.96 -5.74
CA GLN A 134 -12.83 -12.14 -6.04
C GLN A 134 -13.74 -11.43 -5.03
N VAL A 135 -13.44 -11.52 -3.75
CA VAL A 135 -14.25 -10.89 -2.70
C VAL A 135 -14.11 -9.36 -2.71
N ILE A 136 -12.88 -8.87 -2.80
CA ILE A 136 -12.62 -7.42 -2.80
C ILE A 136 -13.24 -6.77 -4.02
N ASP A 137 -13.10 -7.36 -5.21
CA ASP A 137 -13.58 -6.78 -6.46
C ASP A 137 -15.12 -6.84 -6.62
N THR A 138 -15.81 -7.66 -5.82
CA THR A 138 -17.27 -7.77 -5.89
C THR A 138 -17.98 -7.03 -4.76
N THR A 139 -17.70 -7.35 -3.51
CA THR A 139 -18.45 -6.85 -2.35
C THR A 139 -17.58 -6.09 -1.35
N GLY A 140 -16.35 -6.53 -1.12
CA GLY A 140 -15.47 -5.97 -0.12
C GLY A 140 -15.04 -4.54 -0.43
N GLY A 141 -14.67 -4.24 -1.69
CA GLY A 141 -14.30 -2.88 -2.10
C GLY A 141 -15.45 -1.89 -1.96
N ALA A 142 -16.67 -2.30 -2.33
CA ALA A 142 -17.86 -1.46 -2.13
C ALA A 142 -18.14 -1.20 -0.64
N TYR A 143 -17.86 -2.19 0.21
CA TYR A 143 -18.00 -2.02 1.65
C TYR A 143 -16.94 -1.03 2.20
N TYR A 144 -15.68 -1.16 1.79
CA TYR A 144 -14.63 -0.19 2.15
C TYR A 144 -14.97 1.22 1.67
N ALA A 145 -15.43 1.38 0.43
CA ALA A 145 -15.84 2.67 -0.12
C ALA A 145 -16.89 3.35 0.78
N LYS A 146 -17.91 2.61 1.19
CA LYS A 146 -18.96 3.10 2.10
C LYS A 146 -18.43 3.55 3.46
N LEU A 147 -17.49 2.80 4.05
CA LEU A 147 -16.88 3.16 5.34
C LEU A 147 -16.03 4.42 5.24
N LEU A 148 -15.25 4.55 4.16
CA LEU A 148 -14.33 5.66 3.93
C LEU A 148 -15.06 6.95 3.57
N GLU A 149 -16.15 6.87 2.80
CA GLU A 149 -17.00 8.02 2.46
C GLU A 149 -17.47 8.76 3.72
N ALA A 150 -17.89 8.03 4.75
CA ALA A 150 -18.29 8.59 6.04
C ALA A 150 -17.16 9.32 6.78
N LYS A 151 -15.91 9.13 6.36
CA LYS A 151 -14.71 9.77 6.91
C LYS A 151 -14.15 10.89 6.00
N GLY A 152 -14.82 11.22 4.92
CA GLY A 152 -14.35 12.20 3.94
C GLY A 152 -13.21 11.69 3.06
N ILE A 153 -13.16 10.39 2.85
CA ILE A 153 -12.15 9.70 2.05
C ILE A 153 -12.84 8.95 0.91
N THR A 154 -12.34 9.10 -0.30
CA THR A 154 -12.79 8.41 -1.51
C THR A 154 -11.92 7.19 -1.75
N TYR A 155 -12.52 6.02 -1.94
CA TYR A 155 -11.85 4.78 -2.32
C TYR A 155 -11.58 4.75 -3.82
N LEU A 156 -10.34 4.45 -4.23
CA LEU A 156 -9.92 4.39 -5.63
C LEU A 156 -9.60 2.97 -6.10
N GLY A 157 -9.20 2.09 -5.18
CA GLY A 157 -8.82 0.73 -5.51
C GLY A 157 -8.11 0.03 -4.36
N SER A 158 -7.77 -1.23 -4.56
CA SER A 158 -7.10 -2.06 -3.55
C SER A 158 -6.12 -3.02 -4.20
N PHE A 159 -5.02 -3.28 -3.51
CA PHE A 159 -3.99 -4.24 -3.90
C PHE A 159 -3.51 -5.04 -2.69
N HIS A 160 -2.72 -6.11 -2.91
CA HIS A 160 -2.25 -6.97 -1.84
C HIS A 160 -1.13 -6.32 -1.04
N ASN A 161 -1.26 -6.31 0.30
CA ASN A 161 -0.13 -6.23 1.22
C ASN A 161 0.45 -7.63 1.46
N GLY A 162 -0.39 -8.64 1.38
CA GLY A 162 -0.05 -10.06 1.39
C GLY A 162 -0.60 -10.84 2.58
N PHE A 163 -0.34 -12.15 2.57
CA PHE A 163 -0.57 -13.00 3.73
C PHE A 163 0.52 -12.74 4.78
N ARG A 164 0.10 -12.59 6.04
CA ARG A 164 0.98 -12.17 7.12
C ARG A 164 1.67 -13.37 7.77
N GLN A 165 2.98 -13.23 7.98
CA GLN A 165 3.89 -14.21 8.56
C GLN A 165 4.50 -13.63 9.83
N LEU A 166 4.95 -14.49 10.73
CA LEU A 166 5.61 -14.07 11.96
C LEU A 166 7.14 -14.13 11.78
N THR A 167 7.86 -13.12 12.26
CA THR A 167 9.32 -13.20 12.43
C THR A 167 9.71 -12.86 13.87
N ASN A 168 10.76 -13.50 14.39
CA ASN A 168 11.26 -13.21 15.73
C ASN A 168 12.75 -13.55 15.89
N SER A 169 13.36 -13.08 16.99
CA SER A 169 14.79 -13.25 17.29
C SER A 169 15.05 -14.24 18.43
N LYS A 170 14.06 -15.03 18.85
CA LYS A 170 14.19 -15.89 20.04
C LYS A 170 14.29 -17.37 19.72
N HIS A 171 13.29 -17.94 19.06
CA HIS A 171 13.18 -19.37 18.78
C HIS A 171 12.13 -19.63 17.69
N PRO A 172 12.11 -20.83 17.10
CA PRO A 172 11.05 -21.26 16.20
C PRO A 172 9.68 -21.21 16.89
N VAL A 173 8.64 -20.85 16.11
CA VAL A 173 7.24 -20.84 16.56
C VAL A 173 6.46 -21.81 15.67
N THR A 174 6.12 -22.98 16.22
CA THR A 174 5.45 -24.07 15.49
C THR A 174 4.15 -24.53 16.17
N LYS A 175 3.84 -24.01 17.34
CA LYS A 175 2.61 -24.25 18.11
C LYS A 175 2.28 -23.02 18.96
N PRO A 176 1.03 -22.86 19.42
CA PRO A 176 0.59 -21.68 20.18
C PRO A 176 1.44 -21.35 21.41
N GLU A 177 1.88 -22.40 22.15
CA GLU A 177 2.64 -22.22 23.39
C GLU A 177 4.02 -21.57 23.16
N ASP A 178 4.56 -21.66 21.93
CA ASP A 178 5.84 -21.04 21.56
C ASP A 178 5.74 -19.51 21.49
N LEU A 179 4.52 -18.94 21.41
CA LEU A 179 4.30 -17.49 21.44
C LEU A 179 4.26 -16.91 22.86
N LYS A 180 4.18 -17.78 23.87
CA LYS A 180 4.02 -17.32 25.25
C LYS A 180 5.15 -16.34 25.65
N ASP A 181 4.72 -15.17 26.17
CA ASP A 181 5.57 -14.09 26.65
C ASP A 181 6.46 -13.40 25.59
N LEU A 182 6.40 -13.81 24.30
CA LEU A 182 7.10 -13.09 23.24
C LEU A 182 6.50 -11.70 23.05
N LYS A 183 7.36 -10.70 23.03
CA LYS A 183 6.98 -9.31 22.73
C LYS A 183 6.88 -9.12 21.23
N ILE A 184 5.66 -9.19 20.70
CA ILE A 184 5.43 -9.08 19.27
C ILE A 184 4.86 -7.70 18.95
N ARG A 185 5.53 -6.98 18.05
CA ARG A 185 4.94 -5.77 17.50
C ARG A 185 3.80 -6.13 16.55
N VAL A 186 2.71 -5.42 16.68
CA VAL A 186 1.58 -5.46 15.74
C VAL A 186 1.20 -4.04 15.31
N PRO A 187 0.53 -3.82 14.16
CA PRO A 187 -0.10 -2.54 13.87
C PRO A 187 -1.26 -2.27 14.84
N GLY A 188 -1.78 -1.04 14.85
CA GLY A 188 -2.81 -0.58 15.79
C GLY A 188 -4.22 -1.17 15.57
N SER A 189 -4.32 -2.44 15.15
CA SER A 189 -5.58 -3.14 14.88
C SER A 189 -6.01 -4.01 16.06
N ALA A 190 -7.30 -3.97 16.40
CA ALA A 190 -7.90 -4.81 17.44
C ALA A 190 -7.77 -6.30 17.11
N VAL A 191 -7.83 -6.68 15.83
CA VAL A 191 -7.66 -8.07 15.36
C VAL A 191 -6.30 -8.61 15.80
N TYR A 192 -5.23 -7.91 15.44
CA TYR A 192 -3.88 -8.37 15.73
C TYR A 192 -3.56 -8.36 17.22
N MET A 193 -3.97 -7.31 17.93
CA MET A 193 -3.85 -7.26 19.39
C MET A 193 -4.59 -8.43 20.06
N GLY A 194 -5.82 -8.71 19.64
CA GLY A 194 -6.64 -9.80 20.18
C GLY A 194 -6.04 -11.18 19.90
N VAL A 195 -5.62 -11.43 18.67
CA VAL A 195 -5.01 -12.70 18.23
C VAL A 195 -3.74 -13.01 19.04
N PHE A 196 -2.79 -12.09 19.09
CA PHE A 196 -1.53 -12.33 19.79
C PHE A 196 -1.69 -12.42 21.32
N ASN A 197 -2.66 -11.69 21.91
CA ASN A 197 -3.03 -11.87 23.31
C ASN A 197 -3.61 -13.27 23.57
N ALA A 198 -4.52 -13.76 22.71
CA ALA A 198 -5.11 -15.09 22.84
C ALA A 198 -4.06 -16.21 22.71
N LEU A 199 -3.01 -15.98 21.92
CA LEU A 199 -1.87 -16.87 21.77
C LEU A 199 -0.85 -16.77 22.93
N GLY A 200 -1.09 -15.91 23.93
CA GLY A 200 -0.23 -15.75 25.08
C GLY A 200 1.02 -14.91 24.87
N ALA A 201 1.13 -14.25 23.72
CA ALA A 201 2.17 -13.27 23.47
C ALA A 201 1.92 -11.96 24.23
N SER A 202 2.90 -11.05 24.20
CA SER A 202 2.80 -9.69 24.70
C SER A 202 2.79 -8.71 23.51
N PRO A 203 1.65 -8.51 22.83
CA PRO A 203 1.59 -7.63 21.67
C PRO A 203 1.74 -6.16 22.05
N THR A 204 2.43 -5.40 21.21
CA THR A 204 2.62 -3.96 21.36
C THR A 204 2.30 -3.27 20.05
N ALA A 205 1.31 -2.36 20.07
CA ALA A 205 0.99 -1.53 18.90
C ALA A 205 2.08 -0.46 18.71
N MET A 206 2.59 -0.36 17.46
CA MET A 206 3.69 0.55 17.13
C MET A 206 3.65 0.90 15.63
N SER A 207 3.98 2.16 15.27
CA SER A 207 4.13 2.57 13.88
C SER A 207 5.23 1.78 13.17
N TRP A 208 5.06 1.52 11.86
CA TRP A 208 6.00 0.69 11.10
C TRP A 208 7.42 1.25 11.10
N SER A 209 7.58 2.55 10.98
CA SER A 209 8.86 3.26 10.99
C SER A 209 9.72 3.04 12.25
N GLU A 210 9.12 2.60 13.35
CA GLU A 210 9.82 2.39 14.63
C GLU A 210 10.30 0.93 14.81
N VAL A 211 9.74 -0.02 14.03
CA VAL A 211 9.86 -1.47 14.28
C VAL A 211 11.30 -1.96 14.18
N PHE A 212 12.01 -1.60 13.11
CA PHE A 212 13.40 -2.03 12.91
C PHE A 212 14.29 -1.64 14.10
N THR A 213 14.19 -0.38 14.53
CA THR A 213 14.94 0.12 15.69
C THR A 213 14.56 -0.59 16.99
N ALA A 214 13.26 -0.85 17.20
CA ALA A 214 12.75 -1.53 18.39
C ALA A 214 13.28 -2.99 18.49
N ILE A 215 13.36 -3.71 17.36
CA ILE A 215 13.96 -5.04 17.29
C ILE A 215 15.47 -4.98 17.59
N GLN A 216 16.21 -4.06 16.96
CA GLN A 216 17.65 -3.88 17.23
C GLN A 216 17.93 -3.57 18.70
N GLN A 217 17.09 -2.75 19.33
CA GLN A 217 17.20 -2.40 20.75
C GLN A 217 16.65 -3.50 21.68
N LYS A 218 16.07 -4.57 21.12
CA LYS A 218 15.47 -5.68 21.88
C LYS A 218 14.32 -5.26 22.80
N THR A 219 13.64 -4.17 22.46
CA THR A 219 12.42 -3.72 23.17
C THR A 219 11.23 -4.58 22.78
N ILE A 220 11.25 -5.15 21.58
CA ILE A 220 10.36 -6.19 21.07
C ILE A 220 11.20 -7.38 20.57
N ASP A 221 10.59 -8.57 20.54
CA ASP A 221 11.25 -9.81 20.14
C ASP A 221 10.96 -10.17 18.69
N GLY A 222 9.84 -9.68 18.13
CA GLY A 222 9.42 -10.00 16.78
C GLY A 222 8.33 -9.07 16.26
N GLN A 223 7.94 -9.34 15.03
CA GLN A 223 6.85 -8.65 14.31
C GLN A 223 6.12 -9.62 13.38
N GLU A 224 5.01 -9.22 12.84
CA GLU A 224 4.25 -9.97 11.85
C GLU A 224 3.88 -9.07 10.67
N ASN A 225 4.03 -9.59 9.45
CA ASN A 225 3.76 -8.87 8.21
C ASN A 225 3.83 -9.79 6.99
N GLY A 226 3.41 -9.29 5.81
CA GLY A 226 3.64 -9.96 4.54
C GLY A 226 5.13 -10.14 4.22
N CYS A 227 5.44 -11.10 3.35
CA CYS A 227 6.83 -11.39 2.96
C CYS A 227 7.52 -10.19 2.30
N SER A 228 6.83 -9.48 1.39
CA SER A 228 7.36 -8.28 0.72
C SER A 228 7.69 -7.17 1.72
N VAL A 229 6.78 -6.88 2.64
CA VAL A 229 6.97 -5.88 3.72
C VAL A 229 8.15 -6.26 4.62
N THR A 230 8.23 -7.53 5.03
CA THR A 230 9.31 -8.06 5.87
C THR A 230 10.67 -7.92 5.19
N LYS A 231 10.74 -8.21 3.88
CA LYS A 231 11.98 -8.11 3.09
C LYS A 231 12.41 -6.67 2.85
N SER A 232 11.48 -5.79 2.47
CA SER A 232 11.77 -4.36 2.19
C SER A 232 12.36 -3.65 3.42
N ALA A 233 11.92 -4.03 4.62
CA ALA A 233 12.44 -3.51 5.88
C ALA A 233 13.66 -4.26 6.41
N LYS A 234 14.24 -5.19 5.63
CA LYS A 234 15.47 -5.95 5.98
C LYS A 234 15.37 -6.67 7.31
N MET A 235 14.21 -7.23 7.64
CA MET A 235 14.02 -7.94 8.90
C MET A 235 14.87 -9.23 8.95
N ASP A 236 15.18 -9.81 7.81
CA ASP A 236 16.08 -10.94 7.64
C ASP A 236 17.55 -10.66 8.06
N GLU A 237 17.95 -9.39 8.16
CA GLU A 237 19.28 -9.02 8.65
C GLU A 237 19.36 -9.04 10.20
N ILE A 238 18.21 -8.92 10.89
CA ILE A 238 18.16 -8.73 12.35
C ILE A 238 17.31 -9.76 13.09
N GLN A 239 16.59 -10.64 12.38
CA GLN A 239 15.77 -11.71 12.96
C GLN A 239 16.16 -13.07 12.39
N GLN A 240 16.13 -14.12 13.22
CA GLN A 240 16.63 -15.44 12.88
C GLN A 240 15.55 -16.45 12.53
N TYR A 241 14.30 -16.21 12.96
CA TYR A 241 13.23 -17.20 12.84
C TYR A 241 12.04 -16.61 12.12
N MET A 242 11.47 -17.37 11.18
CA MET A 242 10.25 -17.01 10.46
C MET A 242 9.29 -18.19 10.48
N THR A 243 8.02 -17.90 10.75
CA THR A 243 6.92 -18.87 10.67
C THR A 243 5.99 -18.48 9.53
N ILE A 244 5.87 -19.35 8.53
CA ILE A 244 4.92 -19.22 7.43
C ILE A 244 3.64 -19.92 7.84
N TRP A 245 2.59 -19.16 8.11
CA TRP A 245 1.29 -19.63 8.61
C TRP A 245 0.07 -18.98 7.97
N ASN A 246 0.27 -17.96 7.15
CA ASN A 246 -0.79 -17.26 6.39
C ASN A 246 -2.03 -16.97 7.27
N TYR A 247 -1.81 -16.50 8.51
CA TYR A 247 -2.88 -16.41 9.50
C TYR A 247 -3.87 -15.29 9.22
N SER A 248 -3.46 -14.28 8.50
CA SER A 248 -4.28 -13.12 8.14
C SER A 248 -3.91 -12.63 6.75
N TYR A 249 -4.90 -12.25 5.98
CA TYR A 249 -4.72 -11.54 4.72
C TYR A 249 -4.85 -10.05 4.95
N GLU A 250 -3.91 -9.29 4.41
CA GLU A 250 -3.94 -7.83 4.46
C GLU A 250 -3.95 -7.26 3.04
N ASN A 251 -4.70 -6.19 2.86
CA ASN A 251 -4.70 -5.41 1.63
C ASN A 251 -4.50 -3.94 1.91
N ASP A 252 -3.88 -3.27 0.96
CA ASP A 252 -3.72 -1.83 0.93
C ASP A 252 -4.78 -1.20 0.05
N LEU A 253 -5.19 0.02 0.40
CA LEU A 253 -6.16 0.78 -0.36
C LEU A 253 -5.52 2.03 -0.94
N PHE A 254 -5.79 2.31 -2.22
CA PHE A 254 -5.65 3.65 -2.77
C PHE A 254 -6.86 4.48 -2.41
N VAL A 255 -6.58 5.64 -1.84
CA VAL A 255 -7.60 6.57 -1.36
C VAL A 255 -7.28 8.01 -1.74
N ALA A 256 -8.30 8.85 -1.79
CA ALA A 256 -8.16 10.29 -1.97
C ALA A 256 -8.93 11.04 -0.87
N ASN A 257 -8.48 12.23 -0.50
CA ASN A 257 -9.33 13.15 0.24
C ASN A 257 -10.55 13.53 -0.61
N SER A 258 -11.78 13.33 -0.11
CA SER A 258 -13.00 13.51 -0.93
C SER A 258 -13.16 14.93 -1.46
N ARG A 259 -12.77 15.96 -0.69
CA ARG A 259 -12.85 17.35 -1.16
C ARG A 259 -11.90 17.64 -2.32
N VAL A 260 -10.68 17.09 -2.26
CA VAL A 260 -9.72 17.17 -3.36
C VAL A 260 -10.28 16.45 -4.58
N TRP A 261 -10.74 15.21 -4.41
CA TRP A 261 -11.31 14.39 -5.48
C TRP A 261 -12.49 15.09 -6.20
N GLU A 262 -13.40 15.67 -5.43
CA GLU A 262 -14.56 16.42 -5.95
C GLU A 262 -14.17 17.73 -6.65
N SER A 263 -13.03 18.33 -6.32
CA SER A 263 -12.52 19.56 -6.95
C SER A 263 -11.87 19.34 -8.30
N LEU A 264 -11.52 18.11 -8.65
CA LEU A 264 -10.93 17.76 -9.95
C LEU A 264 -12.00 17.79 -11.05
N ASP A 265 -11.58 18.14 -12.28
CA ASP A 265 -12.45 17.99 -13.44
C ASP A 265 -12.70 16.51 -13.79
N GLU A 266 -13.71 16.27 -14.62
CA GLU A 266 -14.17 14.91 -14.97
C GLU A 266 -13.07 14.09 -15.64
N ASN A 267 -12.35 14.69 -16.60
CA ASN A 267 -11.30 13.99 -17.34
C ASN A 267 -10.13 13.60 -16.40
N THR A 268 -9.73 14.50 -15.51
CA THR A 268 -8.67 14.26 -14.53
C THR A 268 -9.08 13.17 -13.54
N ARG A 269 -10.34 13.18 -13.05
CA ARG A 269 -10.82 12.10 -12.18
C ARG A 269 -10.84 10.75 -12.89
N GLN A 270 -11.30 10.71 -14.14
CA GLN A 270 -11.34 9.49 -14.93
C GLN A 270 -9.92 8.92 -15.14
N LEU A 271 -8.97 9.78 -15.53
CA LEU A 271 -7.56 9.39 -15.68
C LEU A 271 -7.00 8.77 -14.39
N LEU A 272 -7.18 9.47 -13.26
CA LEU A 272 -6.70 8.99 -11.96
C LEU A 272 -7.34 7.65 -11.59
N GLN A 273 -8.65 7.48 -11.81
CA GLN A 273 -9.34 6.23 -11.52
C GLN A 273 -8.84 5.07 -12.39
N GLU A 274 -8.65 5.30 -13.69
CA GLU A 274 -8.13 4.29 -14.63
C GLU A 274 -6.70 3.88 -14.26
N CYS A 275 -5.81 4.84 -14.01
CA CYS A 275 -4.44 4.58 -13.57
C CYS A 275 -4.39 3.88 -12.21
N ALA A 276 -5.25 4.25 -11.25
CA ALA A 276 -5.31 3.59 -9.95
C ALA A 276 -5.73 2.12 -10.10
N THR A 277 -6.74 1.83 -10.93
CA THR A 277 -7.19 0.47 -11.20
C THR A 277 -6.08 -0.38 -11.80
N GLU A 278 -5.40 0.13 -12.84
CA GLU A 278 -4.29 -0.57 -13.50
C GLU A 278 -3.11 -0.81 -12.54
N SER A 279 -2.77 0.19 -11.72
CA SER A 279 -1.69 0.06 -10.75
C SER A 279 -2.02 -0.92 -9.62
N CYS A 280 -3.27 -1.00 -9.19
CA CYS A 280 -3.73 -2.01 -8.23
C CYS A 280 -3.58 -3.42 -8.81
N GLU A 281 -3.98 -3.65 -10.07
CA GLU A 281 -3.81 -4.95 -10.74
C GLU A 281 -2.32 -5.30 -10.90
N TRP A 282 -1.51 -4.35 -11.36
CA TRP A 282 -0.06 -4.54 -11.45
C TRP A 282 0.54 -4.94 -10.09
N GLY A 283 0.15 -4.26 -9.01
CA GLY A 283 0.65 -4.54 -7.66
C GLY A 283 0.26 -5.92 -7.15
N ARG A 284 -0.96 -6.38 -7.45
CA ARG A 284 -1.43 -7.73 -7.13
C ARG A 284 -0.61 -8.79 -7.85
N ASP A 285 -0.46 -8.64 -9.16
CA ASP A 285 0.28 -9.59 -10.00
C ASP A 285 1.76 -9.63 -9.61
N HIS A 286 2.35 -8.47 -9.32
CA HIS A 286 3.74 -8.34 -8.89
C HIS A 286 3.99 -9.08 -7.58
N LEU A 287 3.17 -8.85 -6.56
CA LEU A 287 3.33 -9.48 -5.24
C LEU A 287 3.15 -11.00 -5.33
N GLU A 288 2.10 -11.47 -6.03
CA GLU A 288 1.85 -12.91 -6.21
C GLU A 288 3.00 -13.61 -6.93
N ALA A 289 3.61 -12.96 -7.92
CA ALA A 289 4.73 -13.54 -8.68
C ALA A 289 6.03 -13.64 -7.85
N GLU A 290 6.20 -12.80 -6.84
CA GLU A 290 7.43 -12.74 -6.05
C GLU A 290 7.38 -13.55 -4.74
N GLU A 291 6.22 -13.94 -4.23
CA GLU A 291 6.08 -14.47 -2.87
C GLU A 291 6.94 -15.71 -2.60
N ASP A 292 6.92 -16.70 -3.49
CA ASP A 292 7.73 -17.91 -3.35
C ASP A 292 9.23 -17.60 -3.37
N GLN A 293 9.65 -16.64 -4.21
CA GLN A 293 11.04 -16.21 -4.28
C GLN A 293 11.47 -15.46 -3.02
N LEU A 294 10.59 -14.67 -2.43
CA LEU A 294 10.84 -13.98 -1.17
C LEU A 294 11.04 -14.99 -0.02
N ILE A 295 10.18 -16.01 0.07
CA ILE A 295 10.31 -17.08 1.07
C ILE A 295 11.65 -17.82 0.91
N GLN A 296 12.03 -18.18 -0.32
CA GLN A 296 13.33 -18.78 -0.61
C GLN A 296 14.49 -17.84 -0.22
N GLY A 297 14.35 -16.55 -0.51
CA GLY A 297 15.33 -15.53 -0.16
C GLY A 297 15.56 -15.38 1.35
N PHE A 298 14.54 -15.60 2.18
CA PHE A 298 14.70 -15.65 3.64
C PHE A 298 15.51 -16.87 4.07
N MET A 299 15.26 -18.05 3.49
CA MET A 299 16.05 -19.25 3.74
C MET A 299 17.51 -19.06 3.32
N ASP A 300 17.76 -18.48 2.15
CA ASP A 300 19.10 -18.22 1.62
C ASP A 300 19.86 -17.17 2.44
N SER A 301 19.17 -16.25 3.10
CA SER A 301 19.78 -15.28 4.04
C SER A 301 20.22 -15.89 5.37
N GLY A 302 19.86 -17.16 5.61
CA GLY A 302 20.19 -17.90 6.82
C GLY A 302 19.13 -17.84 7.92
N MET A 303 17.92 -17.31 7.64
CA MET A 303 16.80 -17.45 8.56
C MET A 303 16.35 -18.90 8.64
N GLN A 304 16.00 -19.37 9.83
CA GLN A 304 15.23 -20.59 9.97
C GLN A 304 13.76 -20.27 9.64
N VAL A 305 13.27 -20.84 8.53
CA VAL A 305 11.89 -20.66 8.06
C VAL A 305 11.13 -21.97 8.29
N ASP A 306 10.10 -21.90 9.14
CA ASP A 306 9.21 -23.02 9.44
C ASP A 306 7.87 -22.80 8.72
N ILE A 307 7.56 -23.67 7.74
CA ILE A 307 6.26 -23.68 7.05
C ILE A 307 5.34 -24.62 7.81
N LEU A 308 4.27 -24.10 8.41
CA LEU A 308 3.41 -24.90 9.28
C LEU A 308 2.56 -25.91 8.47
N THR A 309 2.45 -27.11 9.04
CA THR A 309 1.53 -28.15 8.55
C THR A 309 0.08 -27.80 8.92
N GLU A 310 -0.90 -28.44 8.27
CA GLU A 310 -2.31 -28.22 8.57
C GLU A 310 -2.65 -28.56 10.05
N ASP A 311 -2.08 -29.62 10.62
CA ASP A 311 -2.29 -29.95 12.03
C ASP A 311 -1.76 -28.86 12.97
N GLN A 312 -0.60 -28.27 12.64
CA GLN A 312 -0.04 -27.13 13.40
C GLN A 312 -0.93 -25.90 13.26
N LEU A 313 -1.37 -25.57 12.03
CA LEU A 313 -2.32 -24.48 11.78
C LEU A 313 -3.62 -24.66 12.55
N GLN A 314 -4.16 -25.88 12.63
CA GLN A 314 -5.39 -26.15 13.36
C GLN A 314 -5.26 -25.83 14.85
N ALA A 315 -4.11 -26.14 15.47
CA ALA A 315 -3.87 -25.77 16.85
C ALA A 315 -3.91 -24.25 17.09
N PHE A 316 -3.36 -23.45 16.17
CA PHE A 316 -3.46 -22.00 16.24
C PHE A 316 -4.89 -21.49 16.00
N LYS A 317 -5.62 -22.05 15.02
CA LYS A 317 -7.03 -21.73 14.76
C LYS A 317 -7.88 -21.97 16.01
N ASP A 318 -7.69 -23.11 16.67
CA ASP A 318 -8.41 -23.46 17.90
C ASP A 318 -8.10 -22.49 19.05
N ALA A 319 -6.82 -22.10 19.20
CA ALA A 319 -6.40 -21.19 20.26
C ALA A 319 -7.00 -19.78 20.12
N VAL A 320 -7.29 -19.32 18.90
CA VAL A 320 -7.86 -17.99 18.64
C VAL A 320 -9.36 -18.00 18.31
N ALA A 321 -10.01 -19.16 18.35
CA ALA A 321 -11.43 -19.30 17.96
C ALA A 321 -12.34 -18.36 18.76
N GLY A 322 -12.10 -18.21 20.06
CA GLY A 322 -12.89 -17.32 20.93
C GLY A 322 -12.78 -15.88 20.53
N VAL A 323 -11.57 -15.34 20.40
CA VAL A 323 -11.34 -13.94 20.00
C VAL A 323 -11.84 -13.68 18.58
N THR A 324 -11.71 -14.64 17.69
CA THR A 324 -12.24 -14.52 16.31
C THR A 324 -13.76 -14.39 16.32
N ALA A 325 -14.46 -15.19 17.14
CA ALA A 325 -15.91 -15.10 17.30
C ALA A 325 -16.36 -13.75 17.88
N ASP A 326 -15.63 -13.25 18.91
CA ASP A 326 -15.93 -11.96 19.53
C ASP A 326 -15.75 -10.80 18.52
N LEU A 327 -14.68 -10.80 17.75
CA LEU A 327 -14.40 -9.78 16.72
C LEU A 327 -15.45 -9.82 15.59
N ARG A 328 -15.86 -11.01 15.16
CA ARG A 328 -16.95 -11.16 14.18
C ARG A 328 -18.26 -10.57 14.69
N ALA A 329 -18.60 -10.83 15.95
CA ALA A 329 -19.79 -10.26 16.58
C ALA A 329 -19.69 -8.72 16.69
N GLU A 330 -18.52 -8.18 17.00
CA GLU A 330 -18.27 -6.74 17.07
C GLU A 330 -18.40 -6.05 15.70
N TYR A 331 -17.82 -6.64 14.64
CA TYR A 331 -17.92 -6.09 13.28
C TYR A 331 -19.33 -6.20 12.71
N GLY A 332 -20.07 -7.23 13.10
CA GLY A 332 -21.45 -7.47 12.71
C GLY A 332 -21.60 -8.24 11.38
N GLU A 333 -22.81 -8.76 11.19
CA GLU A 333 -23.14 -9.63 10.05
C GLU A 333 -22.92 -8.95 8.70
N ASP A 334 -23.25 -7.66 8.56
CA ASP A 334 -23.09 -6.91 7.29
C ASP A 334 -21.63 -6.86 6.86
N ALA A 335 -20.73 -6.58 7.81
CA ALA A 335 -19.29 -6.51 7.55
C ALA A 335 -18.75 -7.90 7.16
N CYS A 336 -19.06 -8.92 7.95
CA CYS A 336 -18.62 -10.29 7.67
C CYS A 336 -19.15 -10.79 6.32
N ALA A 337 -20.43 -10.55 6.01
CA ALA A 337 -21.05 -10.96 4.75
C ALA A 337 -20.39 -10.29 3.53
N ALA A 338 -20.02 -9.01 3.63
CA ALA A 338 -19.32 -8.27 2.56
C ALA A 338 -17.99 -8.92 2.17
N PHE A 339 -17.36 -9.65 3.10
CA PHE A 339 -16.08 -10.35 2.87
C PHE A 339 -16.22 -11.87 2.80
N GLY A 340 -17.46 -12.41 2.71
CA GLY A 340 -17.71 -13.85 2.62
C GLY A 340 -17.33 -14.62 3.89
N ILE A 341 -17.25 -13.94 5.03
CA ILE A 341 -16.89 -14.50 6.33
C ILE A 341 -18.17 -14.95 7.02
N ASN A 342 -18.38 -16.29 7.11
CA ASN A 342 -19.59 -16.93 7.65
C ASN A 342 -19.42 -17.35 9.11
#